data_0eed0e3496ad3032f951baf0e7f90bbb
#
_entry.id   0eed0e3496ad3032f951baf0e7f90bbb
#
_cell.length_a   1.000
_cell.length_b   1.000
_cell.length_c   1.000
_cell.angle_alpha   90.00
_cell.angle_beta   90.00
_cell.angle_gamma   90.00
#
_symmetry.space_group_name_H-M   'P 1'
#
loop_
_entity.id
_entity.type
_entity.pdbx_description
1 polymer ?
#
loop_
_entity_poly.entity_id
_entity_poly.type
_entity_poly.pdbx_seq_one_letter_code
_entity_poly.pdbx_strand_id
1 'polypeptide(L)'
;MRMRRKRYLDERLEACSAYIVSTEGEKLNALEAIRDTAYIDYEKLFGNGNKVVLEIGCGKGGFICECARRHPEINYIGVERTRNVIVTACEKAMQGNLPNVKFIPTCAAYLPRYIPPESISRI
;
A
#
# COMPACT_ATOMS: atom_id res chain seq x y z
N MET A 1 -13.88 -19.62 -5.96
CA MET A 1 -15.01 -19.00 -5.22
C MET A 1 -14.94 -17.49 -5.34
N ARG A 2 -16.04 -16.87 -5.69
CA ARG A 2 -16.10 -15.41 -5.82
C ARG A 2 -16.29 -14.79 -4.43
N MET A 3 -15.39 -13.89 -4.05
CA MET A 3 -15.48 -13.19 -2.77
C MET A 3 -16.62 -12.17 -2.80
N ARG A 4 -17.47 -12.19 -1.78
CA ARG A 4 -18.53 -11.18 -1.63
C ARG A 4 -17.91 -9.85 -1.24
N ARG A 5 -18.38 -8.74 -1.86
CA ARG A 5 -17.97 -7.40 -1.49
C ARG A 5 -18.35 -7.13 -0.02
N LYS A 6 -17.40 -6.62 0.75
CA LYS A 6 -17.65 -6.26 2.15
C LYS A 6 -18.62 -5.08 2.24
N ARG A 7 -19.42 -5.10 3.30
CA ARG A 7 -20.39 -4.07 3.58
C ARG A 7 -19.67 -2.73 3.82
N TYR A 8 -20.19 -1.66 3.21
CA TYR A 8 -19.64 -0.30 3.33
C TYR A 8 -18.17 -0.20 2.89
N LEU A 9 -17.77 -0.96 1.88
CA LEU A 9 -16.39 -1.00 1.43
C LEU A 9 -15.83 0.37 1.08
N ASP A 10 -16.57 1.16 0.28
CA ASP A 10 -16.10 2.47 -0.14
C ASP A 10 -15.96 3.43 1.04
N GLU A 11 -16.91 3.43 1.95
CA GLU A 11 -16.88 4.26 3.15
C GLU A 11 -15.75 3.85 4.09
N ARG A 12 -15.50 2.56 4.21
CA ARG A 12 -14.41 2.02 5.04
C ARG A 12 -13.04 2.39 4.47
N LEU A 13 -12.87 2.30 3.16
CA LEU A 13 -11.64 2.72 2.49
C LEU A 13 -11.40 4.22 2.64
N GLU A 14 -12.46 5.01 2.48
CA GLU A 14 -12.38 6.47 2.67
C GLU A 14 -11.94 6.82 4.09
N ALA A 15 -12.47 6.12 5.09
CA ALA A 15 -12.13 6.36 6.50
C ALA A 15 -10.64 6.11 6.79
N CYS A 16 -9.98 5.21 6.05
CA CYS A 16 -8.55 4.95 6.22
C CYS A 16 -7.69 5.46 5.05
N SER A 17 -8.19 6.48 4.33
CA SER A 17 -7.52 7.04 3.15
C SER A 17 -6.10 7.55 3.42
N ALA A 18 -5.82 7.98 4.65
CA ALA A 18 -4.47 8.42 5.05
C ALA A 18 -3.42 7.31 4.93
N TYR A 19 -3.84 6.06 4.91
CA TYR A 19 -2.97 4.89 4.79
C TYR A 19 -2.87 4.36 3.37
N ILE A 20 -3.58 4.97 2.43
CA ILE A 20 -3.70 4.47 1.05
C ILE A 20 -3.00 5.41 0.07
N VAL A 21 -2.12 4.84 -0.75
CA VAL A 21 -1.51 5.54 -1.89
C VAL A 21 -2.53 5.54 -3.04
N SER A 22 -2.77 6.71 -3.62
CA SER A 22 -3.71 6.83 -4.74
C SER A 22 -3.23 6.06 -5.96
N THR A 23 -4.16 5.33 -6.59
CA THR A 23 -3.93 4.65 -7.86
C THR A 23 -4.67 5.35 -9.01
N GLU A 24 -5.08 6.58 -8.81
CA GLU A 24 -5.70 7.38 -9.87
C GLU A 24 -4.77 7.52 -11.07
N GLY A 25 -5.33 7.44 -12.27
CA GLY A 25 -4.57 7.52 -13.51
C GLY A 25 -3.92 6.21 -13.93
N GLU A 26 -4.11 5.12 -13.15
CA GLU A 26 -3.64 3.79 -13.54
C GLU A 26 -4.35 3.33 -14.79
N LYS A 27 -3.57 2.97 -15.81
CA LYS A 27 -4.11 2.54 -17.10
C LYS A 27 -4.53 1.07 -17.04
N LEU A 28 -5.44 0.68 -17.95
CA LEU A 28 -5.84 -0.72 -18.06
C LEU A 28 -4.68 -1.62 -18.52
N ASN A 29 -3.75 -1.07 -19.28
CA ASN A 29 -2.59 -1.77 -19.83
C ASN A 29 -1.36 -1.48 -18.96
N ALA A 30 -0.71 -2.54 -18.45
CA ALA A 30 0.45 -2.42 -17.60
C ALA A 30 1.62 -1.69 -18.27
N LEU A 31 1.82 -1.87 -19.57
CA LEU A 31 2.88 -1.16 -20.32
C LEU A 31 2.63 0.35 -20.35
N GLU A 32 1.39 0.75 -20.52
CA GLU A 32 1.02 2.17 -20.51
C GLU A 32 1.21 2.77 -19.12
N ALA A 33 0.87 2.01 -18.08
CA ALA A 33 1.06 2.42 -16.69
C ALA A 33 2.55 2.64 -16.37
N ILE A 34 3.42 1.80 -16.89
CA ILE A 34 4.87 1.93 -16.70
C ILE A 34 5.42 3.18 -17.39
N ARG A 35 4.89 3.49 -18.58
CA ARG A 35 5.32 4.68 -19.35
C ARG A 35 4.87 5.99 -18.70
N ASP A 36 3.76 5.95 -17.98
CA ASP A 36 3.18 7.11 -17.31
C ASP A 36 3.37 6.95 -15.81
N THR A 37 4.60 7.14 -15.36
CA THR A 37 4.96 6.90 -13.96
C THR A 37 4.36 7.94 -13.01
N ALA A 38 4.09 7.50 -11.80
CA ALA A 38 3.63 8.32 -10.69
C ALA A 38 4.40 7.88 -9.44
N TYR A 39 5.72 8.11 -9.46
CA TYR A 39 6.62 7.66 -8.40
C TYR A 39 6.24 8.22 -7.04
N ILE A 40 6.27 7.36 -6.04
CA ILE A 40 6.04 7.75 -4.65
C ILE A 40 7.25 8.53 -4.15
N ASP A 41 7.00 9.67 -3.54
CA ASP A 41 7.98 10.40 -2.74
C ASP A 41 7.85 9.87 -1.31
N TYR A 42 8.73 8.95 -0.92
CA TYR A 42 8.66 8.28 0.38
C TYR A 42 8.78 9.25 1.56
N GLU A 43 9.66 10.23 1.42
CA GLU A 43 9.88 11.21 2.47
C GLU A 43 8.62 12.04 2.72
N LYS A 44 7.93 12.41 1.65
CA LYS A 44 6.67 13.13 1.73
C LYS A 44 5.56 12.24 2.29
N LEU A 45 5.54 10.97 1.87
CA LEU A 45 4.50 10.01 2.27
C LEU A 45 4.60 9.65 3.76
N PHE A 46 5.82 9.41 4.26
CA PHE A 46 6.07 8.96 5.63
C PHE A 46 6.54 10.08 6.57
N GLY A 47 6.98 11.20 6.05
CA GLY A 47 7.50 12.31 6.84
C GLY A 47 8.93 12.10 7.35
N ASN A 48 9.67 11.14 6.80
CA ASN A 48 11.05 10.85 7.17
C ASN A 48 11.77 10.16 6.03
N GLY A 49 13.09 9.97 6.18
CA GLY A 49 13.94 9.33 5.19
C GLY A 49 14.33 7.88 5.53
N ASN A 50 13.53 7.20 6.33
CA ASN A 50 13.84 5.82 6.75
C ASN A 50 13.78 4.86 5.56
N LYS A 51 14.43 3.70 5.73
CA LYS A 51 14.42 2.62 4.75
C LYS A 51 12.98 2.17 4.47
N VAL A 52 12.73 1.78 3.24
CA VAL A 52 11.41 1.31 2.81
C VAL A 52 11.47 -0.18 2.50
N VAL A 53 10.58 -0.93 3.11
CA VAL A 53 10.39 -2.36 2.88
C VAL A 53 9.04 -2.57 2.21
N LEU A 54 9.01 -3.39 1.16
CA LEU A 54 7.84 -3.66 0.37
C LEU A 54 7.35 -5.09 0.60
N GLU A 55 6.06 -5.28 0.84
CA GLU A 55 5.42 -6.60 0.84
C GLU A 55 4.39 -6.68 -0.26
N ILE A 56 4.58 -7.59 -1.22
CA ILE A 56 3.64 -7.84 -2.29
C ILE A 56 2.68 -8.95 -1.84
N GLY A 57 1.38 -8.69 -1.96
CA GLY A 57 0.36 -9.61 -1.49
C GLY A 57 0.21 -9.56 0.02
N CYS A 58 0.13 -8.35 0.59
CA CYS A 58 0.05 -8.18 2.04
C CYS A 58 -1.25 -8.71 2.68
N GLY A 59 -2.26 -9.01 1.87
CA GLY A 59 -3.51 -9.57 2.35
C GLY A 59 -4.20 -8.68 3.37
N LYS A 60 -4.62 -9.27 4.48
CA LYS A 60 -5.32 -8.58 5.57
C LYS A 60 -4.39 -7.80 6.50
N GLY A 61 -3.08 -7.81 6.22
CA GLY A 61 -2.11 -6.95 6.88
C GLY A 61 -1.60 -7.42 8.24
N GLY A 62 -1.88 -8.66 8.64
CA GLY A 62 -1.44 -9.16 9.94
C GLY A 62 0.08 -9.10 10.12
N PHE A 63 0.82 -9.59 9.13
CA PHE A 63 2.29 -9.61 9.18
C PHE A 63 2.89 -8.20 9.04
N ILE A 64 2.47 -7.43 8.04
CA ILE A 64 3.06 -6.12 7.79
C ILE A 64 2.80 -5.12 8.92
N CYS A 65 1.60 -5.15 9.50
CA CYS A 65 1.27 -4.29 10.63
C CYS A 65 2.08 -4.66 11.88
N GLU A 66 2.30 -5.96 12.11
CA GLU A 66 3.14 -6.41 13.21
C GLU A 66 4.60 -5.98 13.00
N CYS A 67 5.12 -6.10 11.79
CA CYS A 67 6.46 -5.60 11.46
C CYS A 67 6.57 -4.09 11.71
N ALA A 68 5.59 -3.34 11.25
CA ALA A 68 5.59 -1.88 11.43
C ALA A 68 5.56 -1.49 12.92
N ARG A 69 4.79 -2.23 13.72
CA ARG A 69 4.70 -1.99 15.15
C ARG A 69 6.04 -2.26 15.85
N ARG A 70 6.74 -3.33 15.44
CA ARG A 70 8.03 -3.74 16.05
C ARG A 70 9.20 -2.90 15.58
N HIS A 71 9.11 -2.31 14.38
CA HIS A 71 10.21 -1.59 13.74
C HIS A 71 9.78 -0.19 13.32
N PRO A 72 9.55 0.72 14.29
CA PRO A 72 9.11 2.08 13.95
C PRO A 72 10.13 2.88 13.14
N GLU A 73 11.39 2.43 13.11
CA GLU A 73 12.48 3.05 12.35
C GLU A 73 12.49 2.65 10.87
N ILE A 74 11.59 1.76 10.46
CA ILE A 74 11.48 1.27 9.07
C ILE A 74 10.10 1.63 8.54
N ASN A 75 10.04 2.07 7.28
CA ASN A 75 8.79 2.33 6.60
C ASN A 75 8.37 1.10 5.78
N TYR A 76 7.10 0.76 5.83
CA TYR A 76 6.54 -0.42 5.16
C TYR A 76 5.49 -0.02 4.14
N ILE A 77 5.55 -0.64 2.97
CA ILE A 77 4.51 -0.50 1.95
C ILE A 77 3.96 -1.89 1.63
N GLY A 78 2.66 -2.07 1.84
CA GLY A 78 1.95 -3.29 1.50
C GLY A 78 1.20 -3.12 0.17
N VAL A 79 1.30 -4.12 -0.68
CA VAL A 79 0.62 -4.13 -1.98
C VAL A 79 -0.38 -5.27 -1.99
N GLU A 80 -1.63 -4.98 -2.31
CA GLU A 80 -2.69 -5.96 -2.43
C GLU A 80 -3.69 -5.48 -3.46
N ARG A 81 -3.97 -6.31 -4.48
CA ARG A 81 -4.87 -5.93 -5.57
C ARG A 81 -6.36 -5.97 -5.19
N THR A 82 -6.71 -6.78 -4.19
CA THR A 82 -8.11 -7.03 -3.83
C THR A 82 -8.56 -5.99 -2.80
N ARG A 83 -9.36 -5.01 -3.25
CA ARG A 83 -9.86 -3.93 -2.37
C ARG A 83 -10.60 -4.48 -1.17
N ASN A 84 -11.36 -5.56 -1.36
CA ASN A 84 -12.12 -6.21 -0.30
C ASN A 84 -11.23 -6.84 0.77
N VAL A 85 -9.96 -7.07 0.48
CA VAL A 85 -8.96 -7.61 1.41
C VAL A 85 -8.13 -6.50 2.03
N ILE A 86 -7.63 -5.57 1.20
CA ILE A 86 -6.72 -4.51 1.65
C ILE A 86 -7.39 -3.56 2.67
N VAL A 87 -8.71 -3.40 2.61
CA VAL A 87 -9.44 -2.57 3.57
C VAL A 87 -9.20 -3.03 5.01
N THR A 88 -9.14 -4.33 5.23
CA THR A 88 -8.85 -4.89 6.56
C THR A 88 -7.43 -4.52 7.02
N ALA A 89 -6.46 -4.57 6.10
CA ALA A 89 -5.08 -4.16 6.41
C ALA A 89 -5.00 -2.68 6.79
N CYS A 90 -5.67 -1.81 6.02
CA CYS A 90 -5.71 -0.38 6.29
C CYS A 90 -6.37 -0.08 7.64
N GLU A 91 -7.45 -0.78 7.97
CA GLU A 91 -8.14 -0.62 9.24
C GLU A 91 -7.26 -1.06 10.42
N LYS A 92 -6.49 -2.14 10.27
CA LYS A 92 -5.54 -2.57 11.31
C LYS A 92 -4.47 -1.50 11.57
N ALA A 93 -3.93 -0.93 10.50
CA ALA A 93 -2.94 0.14 10.62
C ALA A 93 -3.52 1.38 11.31
N MET A 94 -4.73 1.76 10.94
CA MET A 94 -5.43 2.90 11.54
C MET A 94 -5.73 2.68 13.01
N GLN A 95 -6.25 1.51 13.37
CA GLN A 95 -6.55 1.15 14.75
C GLN A 95 -5.30 1.10 15.63
N GLY A 96 -4.17 0.68 15.05
CA GLY A 96 -2.89 0.65 15.74
C GLY A 96 -2.14 1.98 15.73
N ASN A 97 -2.68 3.01 15.07
CA ASN A 97 -2.01 4.30 14.88
C ASN A 97 -0.57 4.15 14.37
N LEU A 98 -0.37 3.27 13.40
CA LEU A 98 0.96 2.98 12.85
C LEU A 98 1.36 4.04 11.83
N PRO A 99 2.37 4.90 12.10
CA PRO A 99 2.72 5.96 11.16
C PRO A 99 3.62 5.49 10.02
N ASN A 100 4.16 4.29 10.11
CA ASN A 100 5.21 3.78 9.24
C ASN A 100 4.74 2.66 8.31
N VAL A 101 3.45 2.59 8.00
CA VAL A 101 2.91 1.65 7.02
C VAL A 101 1.90 2.36 6.12
N LYS A 102 1.99 2.08 4.81
CA LYS A 102 1.05 2.57 3.81
C LYS A 102 0.72 1.41 2.86
N PHE A 103 -0.36 1.54 2.11
CA PHE A 103 -0.85 0.47 1.25
C PHE A 103 -1.13 0.99 -0.16
N ILE A 104 -0.81 0.17 -1.15
CA ILE A 104 -1.12 0.46 -2.55
C ILE A 104 -2.11 -0.59 -3.03
N PRO A 105 -3.37 -0.21 -3.32
CA PRO A 105 -4.38 -1.14 -3.83
C PRO A 105 -4.17 -1.37 -5.34
N THR A 106 -3.17 -2.15 -5.69
CA THR A 106 -2.82 -2.40 -7.08
C THR A 106 -2.28 -3.81 -7.29
N CYS A 107 -2.18 -4.22 -8.55
CA CYS A 107 -1.52 -5.45 -8.97
C CYS A 107 -0.01 -5.23 -9.04
N ALA A 108 0.77 -6.26 -8.74
CA ALA A 108 2.23 -6.19 -8.79
C ALA A 108 2.77 -5.73 -10.18
N ALA A 109 2.03 -6.02 -11.25
CA ALA A 109 2.41 -5.61 -12.60
C ALA A 109 2.49 -4.08 -12.77
N TYR A 110 1.79 -3.32 -11.92
CA TYR A 110 1.78 -1.86 -11.97
C TYR A 110 2.81 -1.21 -11.04
N LEU A 111 3.55 -1.98 -10.26
CA LEU A 111 4.52 -1.43 -9.30
C LEU A 111 5.58 -0.53 -9.94
N PRO A 112 6.08 -0.80 -11.15
CA PRO A 112 7.04 0.12 -11.79
C PRO A 112 6.49 1.53 -12.02
N ARG A 113 5.17 1.72 -12.00
CA ARG A 113 4.55 3.03 -12.05
C ARG A 113 4.81 3.84 -10.79
N TYR A 114 4.81 3.17 -9.63
CA TYR A 114 4.82 3.81 -8.31
C TYR A 114 6.18 3.76 -7.61
N ILE A 115 6.96 2.71 -7.86
CA ILE A 115 8.19 2.44 -7.14
C ILE A 115 9.38 2.89 -7.98
N PRO A 116 10.11 3.95 -7.57
CA PRO A 116 11.32 4.36 -8.29
C PRO A 116 12.37 3.24 -8.31
N PRO A 117 13.17 3.13 -9.38
CA PRO A 117 14.24 2.13 -9.43
C PRO A 117 15.17 2.24 -8.22
N GLU A 118 15.58 1.09 -7.69
CA GLU A 118 16.55 0.98 -6.58
C GLU A 118 16.16 1.70 -5.29
N SER A 119 14.84 1.96 -5.09
CA SER A 119 14.37 2.73 -3.94
C SER A 119 13.92 1.87 -2.75
N ILE A 120 13.79 0.55 -2.95
CA ILE A 120 13.32 -0.38 -1.93
C ILE A 120 14.51 -1.10 -1.30
N SER A 121 14.57 -1.09 0.03
CA SER A 121 15.64 -1.77 0.77
C SER A 121 15.45 -3.27 0.84
N ARG A 122 14.18 -3.73 0.83
CA ARG A 122 13.85 -5.14 0.97
C ARG A 122 12.42 -5.40 0.48
N ILE A 123 12.25 -6.57 -0.09
CA ILE A 123 10.93 -7.07 -0.51
C ILE A 123 10.55 -8.28 0.34
#